data_054c76abb051bb5688df272332dd5984
#
_entry.id   054c76abb051bb5688df272332dd5984
#
_cell.length_a   1.000
_cell.length_b   1.000
_cell.length_c   1.000
_cell.angle_alpha   90.00
_cell.angle_beta   90.00
_cell.angle_gamma   90.00
#
_symmetry.space_group_name_H-M   'P 1'
#
loop_
_entity.id
_entity.type
_entity.pdbx_description
1 polymer ?
#
loop_
_entity_poly.entity_id
_entity_poly.type
_entity_poly.pdbx_seq_one_letter_code
_entity_poly.pdbx_strand_id
1 'polypeptide(L)'
;MREKIDVHAASPGAEASRTLRIDLHVHTLASDGVSDVEAILEAAVKAGLDAIAITDHERIDAALAARAIAEGRGSPLEVIVGEEITTRGGHLVGLFLRRRIRPWHSLRSSVARIHEQGGLAIIAHPLVPYPLCASARTIRRLMDEPDPVFHPDGLEGFNPTTARMRWSRRAPAFAEEVGIAAVAGSDAHAAHHVGRAVTTFRGEAVAGLRGAIARRDTGWEGEPYTWREQVRMFGHQQRKNAAAIRDEVGGKVRRDGTGRDLGYPGGRARPARFDRTAAGLGEGERA
;
A
#
# COMPACT_ATOMS: atom_id res chain seq x y z
N MET A 1 38.23 56.24 -3.55
CA MET A 1 38.44 54.79 -3.53
C MET A 1 37.55 54.22 -2.45
N ARG A 2 36.36 53.69 -2.79
CA ARG A 2 35.44 53.02 -1.84
C ARG A 2 35.25 51.61 -2.36
N GLU A 3 35.74 50.69 -1.59
CA GLU A 3 35.66 49.25 -1.82
C GLU A 3 34.21 48.79 -1.62
N LYS A 4 33.63 48.19 -2.66
CA LYS A 4 32.31 47.52 -2.55
C LYS A 4 32.56 46.10 -2.06
N ILE A 5 32.10 45.80 -0.86
CA ILE A 5 32.06 44.44 -0.38
C ILE A 5 30.73 43.84 -0.89
N ASP A 6 30.79 42.98 -1.92
CA ASP A 6 29.68 42.14 -2.35
C ASP A 6 29.64 40.91 -1.43
N VAL A 7 28.74 40.99 -0.45
CA VAL A 7 28.38 39.80 0.36
C VAL A 7 27.22 39.09 -0.35
N HIS A 8 27.56 38.22 -1.29
CA HIS A 8 26.60 37.22 -1.75
C HIS A 8 26.51 36.12 -0.67
N ALA A 9 25.57 36.27 0.23
CA ALA A 9 25.16 35.16 1.09
C ALA A 9 24.48 34.10 0.18
N ALA A 10 25.18 33.00 -0.05
CA ALA A 10 24.61 31.81 -0.64
C ALA A 10 23.49 31.33 0.27
N SER A 11 22.28 31.28 -0.25
CA SER A 11 21.16 30.63 0.43
C SER A 11 21.52 29.18 0.73
N PRO A 12 21.19 28.65 1.95
CA PRO A 12 21.49 27.26 2.27
C PRO A 12 20.71 26.33 1.33
N GLY A 13 21.46 25.44 0.68
CA GLY A 13 21.13 24.41 -0.26
C GLY A 13 19.67 24.06 -0.45
N ALA A 14 19.12 24.44 -1.61
CA ALA A 14 18.03 23.68 -2.21
C ALA A 14 18.62 22.29 -2.54
N GLU A 15 18.22 21.25 -1.80
CA GLU A 15 18.51 19.88 -2.19
C GLU A 15 18.02 19.69 -3.62
N ALA A 16 18.92 19.24 -4.49
CA ALA A 16 18.61 19.13 -5.91
C ALA A 16 17.50 18.10 -6.08
N SER A 17 16.36 18.52 -6.65
CA SER A 17 15.26 17.62 -6.99
C SER A 17 15.78 16.42 -7.77
N ARG A 18 15.61 15.22 -7.21
CA ARG A 18 16.04 13.93 -7.80
C ARG A 18 14.83 13.07 -8.14
N THR A 19 15.03 12.04 -8.92
CA THR A 19 14.01 11.04 -9.15
C THR A 19 13.95 10.10 -7.96
N LEU A 20 12.80 10.04 -7.31
CA LEU A 20 12.49 9.12 -6.22
C LEU A 20 11.84 7.86 -6.77
N ARG A 21 12.12 6.70 -6.16
CA ARG A 21 11.68 5.37 -6.57
C ARG A 21 10.94 4.69 -5.42
N ILE A 22 9.67 4.42 -5.60
CA ILE A 22 8.79 3.89 -4.55
C ILE A 22 8.02 2.67 -5.06
N ASP A 23 8.10 1.56 -4.33
CA ASP A 23 7.24 0.41 -4.58
C ASP A 23 5.96 0.55 -3.75
N LEU A 24 4.82 0.73 -4.42
CA LEU A 24 3.54 1.06 -3.77
C LEU A 24 2.67 -0.14 -3.45
N HIS A 25 3.10 -1.38 -3.77
CA HIS A 25 2.26 -2.56 -3.61
C HIS A 25 3.11 -3.79 -3.28
N VAL A 26 3.16 -4.17 -1.99
CA VAL A 26 3.98 -5.28 -1.51
C VAL A 26 3.28 -6.05 -0.39
N HIS A 27 3.34 -7.39 -0.46
CA HIS A 27 2.77 -8.32 0.50
C HIS A 27 3.83 -9.04 1.32
N THR A 28 3.51 -9.32 2.58
CA THR A 28 4.36 -10.03 3.51
C THR A 28 3.76 -11.38 3.95
N LEU A 29 4.45 -12.10 4.82
CA LEU A 29 3.90 -13.30 5.49
C LEU A 29 2.61 -13.02 6.27
N ALA A 30 2.32 -11.76 6.58
CA ALA A 30 1.12 -11.39 7.31
C ALA A 30 -0.16 -11.63 6.50
N SER A 31 -0.10 -11.53 5.18
CA SER A 31 -1.19 -11.92 4.28
C SER A 31 -0.81 -13.15 3.43
N ASP A 32 -0.65 -13.01 2.16
CA ASP A 32 -0.40 -14.08 1.21
C ASP A 32 1.02 -14.08 0.61
N GLY A 33 1.87 -13.13 0.98
CA GLY A 33 3.30 -13.16 0.69
C GLY A 33 4.04 -14.31 1.40
N VAL A 34 5.28 -14.59 1.00
CA VAL A 34 6.10 -15.69 1.53
C VAL A 34 7.36 -15.23 2.26
N SER A 35 7.58 -13.92 2.35
CA SER A 35 8.72 -13.31 3.05
C SER A 35 8.24 -12.49 4.25
N ASP A 36 9.03 -12.51 5.32
CA ASP A 36 8.79 -11.67 6.47
C ASP A 36 9.15 -10.20 6.20
N VAL A 37 8.79 -9.34 7.13
CA VAL A 37 8.99 -7.90 7.04
C VAL A 37 10.47 -7.55 6.87
N GLU A 38 11.36 -8.23 7.60
CA GLU A 38 12.79 -7.92 7.57
C GLU A 38 13.41 -8.21 6.20
N ALA A 39 13.10 -9.38 5.63
CA ALA A 39 13.55 -9.74 4.29
C ALA A 39 13.00 -8.79 3.19
N ILE A 40 11.76 -8.29 3.36
CA ILE A 40 11.17 -7.29 2.46
C ILE A 40 11.92 -5.95 2.56
N LEU A 41 12.21 -5.47 3.77
CA LEU A 41 12.95 -4.21 3.98
C LEU A 41 14.38 -4.30 3.42
N GLU A 42 15.08 -5.41 3.65
CA GLU A 42 16.42 -5.64 3.10
C GLU A 42 16.40 -5.66 1.56
N ALA A 43 15.38 -6.30 0.96
CA ALA A 43 15.21 -6.31 -0.49
C ALA A 43 14.93 -4.91 -1.04
N ALA A 44 14.13 -4.09 -0.36
CA ALA A 44 13.84 -2.72 -0.75
C ALA A 44 15.09 -1.83 -0.74
N VAL A 45 15.90 -1.93 0.32
CA VAL A 45 17.20 -1.23 0.40
C VAL A 45 18.14 -1.68 -0.72
N LYS A 46 18.23 -3.00 -0.95
CA LYS A 46 19.06 -3.56 -2.03
C LYS A 46 18.59 -3.13 -3.43
N ALA A 47 17.28 -2.95 -3.63
CA ALA A 47 16.71 -2.46 -4.88
C ALA A 47 16.89 -0.94 -5.07
N GLY A 48 17.45 -0.25 -4.08
CA GLY A 48 17.69 1.20 -4.12
C GLY A 48 16.38 1.99 -4.12
N LEU A 49 15.38 1.54 -3.35
CA LEU A 49 14.13 2.26 -3.17
C LEU A 49 14.29 3.37 -2.13
N ASP A 50 13.61 4.49 -2.36
CA ASP A 50 13.48 5.59 -1.39
C ASP A 50 12.37 5.30 -0.38
N ALA A 51 11.31 4.63 -0.84
CA ALA A 51 10.25 4.15 0.04
C ALA A 51 9.61 2.86 -0.49
N ILE A 52 8.91 2.19 0.42
CA ILE A 52 8.10 1.00 0.15
C ILE A 52 6.77 1.10 0.87
N ALA A 53 5.67 0.75 0.21
CA ALA A 53 4.39 0.55 0.87
C ALA A 53 4.17 -0.94 1.16
N ILE A 54 3.97 -1.27 2.43
CA ILE A 54 3.51 -2.61 2.82
C ILE A 54 1.99 -2.57 2.81
N THR A 55 1.39 -3.42 1.98
CA THR A 55 -0.03 -3.37 1.61
C THR A 55 -0.71 -4.73 1.74
N ASP A 56 -0.39 -5.46 2.79
CA ASP A 56 -1.00 -6.76 3.08
C ASP A 56 -2.52 -6.71 3.01
N HIS A 57 -3.13 -7.78 2.52
CA HIS A 57 -4.59 -7.90 2.45
C HIS A 57 -5.24 -7.73 3.81
N GLU A 58 -6.21 -6.82 3.90
CA GLU A 58 -7.14 -6.62 5.03
C GLU A 58 -6.45 -6.27 6.36
N ARG A 59 -5.20 -5.77 6.34
CA ARG A 59 -4.43 -5.49 7.56
C ARG A 59 -3.31 -4.49 7.35
N ILE A 60 -2.92 -3.81 8.43
CA ILE A 60 -1.84 -2.81 8.45
C ILE A 60 -0.77 -3.08 9.52
N ASP A 61 -0.90 -4.15 10.30
CA ASP A 61 0.00 -4.40 11.43
C ASP A 61 1.43 -4.72 10.99
N ALA A 62 1.61 -5.47 9.89
CA ALA A 62 2.93 -5.69 9.32
C ALA A 62 3.55 -4.39 8.79
N ALA A 63 2.75 -3.52 8.16
CA ALA A 63 3.21 -2.20 7.71
C ALA A 63 3.64 -1.30 8.87
N LEU A 64 2.91 -1.32 9.99
CA LEU A 64 3.27 -0.60 11.21
C LEU A 64 4.56 -1.15 11.82
N ALA A 65 4.71 -2.49 11.86
CA ALA A 65 5.93 -3.14 12.34
C ALA A 65 7.13 -2.81 11.43
N ALA A 66 6.96 -2.87 10.10
CA ALA A 66 7.98 -2.51 9.12
C ALA A 66 8.49 -1.08 9.32
N ARG A 67 7.56 -0.14 9.50
CA ARG A 67 7.92 1.26 9.76
C ARG A 67 8.71 1.41 11.05
N ALA A 68 8.25 0.81 12.15
CA ALA A 68 8.96 0.85 13.41
C ALA A 68 10.37 0.24 13.33
N ILE A 69 10.55 -0.85 12.58
CA ILE A 69 11.85 -1.49 12.35
C ILE A 69 12.77 -0.56 11.55
N ALA A 70 12.28 0.04 10.45
CA ALA A 70 13.05 0.95 9.62
C ALA A 70 13.50 2.20 10.40
N GLU A 71 12.57 2.82 11.14
CA GLU A 71 12.84 3.97 12.01
C GLU A 71 13.85 3.61 13.12
N GLY A 72 13.66 2.47 13.80
CA GLY A 72 14.54 2.01 14.88
C GLY A 72 15.96 1.67 14.41
N ARG A 73 16.14 1.33 13.14
CA ARG A 73 17.45 1.07 12.51
C ARG A 73 18.09 2.32 11.90
N GLY A 74 17.40 3.47 11.91
CA GLY A 74 17.85 4.67 11.19
C GLY A 74 18.01 4.43 9.68
N SER A 75 17.13 3.58 9.11
CA SER A 75 17.16 3.25 7.69
C SER A 75 16.85 4.49 6.83
N PRO A 76 17.55 4.69 5.69
CA PRO A 76 17.16 5.73 4.73
C PRO A 76 15.87 5.38 3.98
N LEU A 77 15.41 4.12 4.03
CA LEU A 77 14.17 3.65 3.42
C LEU A 77 12.96 4.10 4.24
N GLU A 78 12.06 4.87 3.63
CA GLU A 78 10.79 5.23 4.26
C GLU A 78 9.75 4.13 4.07
N VAL A 79 8.97 3.83 5.10
CA VAL A 79 7.90 2.83 5.02
C VAL A 79 6.53 3.52 5.07
N ILE A 80 5.78 3.38 3.99
CA ILE A 80 4.40 3.83 3.87
C ILE A 80 3.49 2.73 4.41
N VAL A 81 2.68 3.09 5.42
CA VAL A 81 1.66 2.17 5.93
C VAL A 81 0.50 2.12 4.94
N GLY A 82 0.28 0.95 4.37
CA GLY A 82 -0.78 0.70 3.39
C GLY A 82 -1.58 -0.56 3.71
N GLU A 83 -2.56 -0.82 2.87
CA GLU A 83 -3.44 -2.00 2.92
C GLU A 83 -4.01 -2.25 1.53
N GLU A 84 -3.98 -3.47 1.04
CA GLU A 84 -4.81 -3.86 -0.09
C GLU A 84 -6.17 -4.33 0.41
N ILE A 85 -7.21 -3.57 0.05
CA ILE A 85 -8.57 -3.73 0.53
C ILE A 85 -9.39 -4.47 -0.52
N THR A 86 -9.94 -5.62 -0.18
CA THR A 86 -10.94 -6.31 -1.00
C THR A 86 -12.26 -5.56 -0.94
N THR A 87 -12.70 -5.01 -2.07
CA THR A 87 -14.00 -4.34 -2.18
C THR A 87 -14.94 -5.10 -3.11
N ARG A 88 -16.22 -4.72 -3.12
CA ARG A 88 -17.20 -5.28 -4.06
C ARG A 88 -17.00 -4.81 -5.51
N GLY A 89 -16.10 -3.87 -5.73
CA GLY A 89 -15.82 -3.28 -7.04
C GLY A 89 -14.40 -3.51 -7.56
N GLY A 90 -13.58 -4.26 -6.84
CA GLY A 90 -12.18 -4.53 -7.13
C GLY A 90 -11.27 -4.29 -5.94
N HIS A 91 -10.00 -4.64 -6.05
CA HIS A 91 -9.00 -4.34 -5.05
C HIS A 91 -8.62 -2.85 -5.08
N LEU A 92 -8.32 -2.33 -3.90
CA LEU A 92 -7.98 -0.94 -3.67
C LEU A 92 -6.79 -0.86 -2.71
N VAL A 93 -5.68 -0.32 -3.15
CA VAL A 93 -4.54 -0.01 -2.30
C VAL A 93 -4.79 1.33 -1.61
N GLY A 94 -4.90 1.29 -0.29
CA GLY A 94 -4.90 2.47 0.57
C GLY A 94 -3.49 2.76 1.07
N LEU A 95 -3.00 3.97 0.87
CA LEU A 95 -1.67 4.41 1.32
C LEU A 95 -1.78 5.42 2.45
N PHE A 96 -0.75 5.50 3.30
CA PHE A 96 -0.67 6.41 4.46
C PHE A 96 -1.79 6.21 5.47
N LEU A 97 -2.19 4.98 5.70
CA LEU A 97 -3.27 4.63 6.61
C LEU A 97 -2.81 4.71 8.08
N ARG A 98 -3.75 5.08 8.95
CA ARG A 98 -3.61 5.04 10.40
C ARG A 98 -4.40 3.92 11.04
N ARG A 99 -5.43 3.43 10.35
CA ARG A 99 -6.34 2.36 10.78
C ARG A 99 -6.72 1.53 9.55
N ARG A 100 -6.83 0.21 9.75
CA ARG A 100 -7.31 -0.69 8.70
C ARG A 100 -8.73 -0.33 8.24
N ILE A 101 -9.03 -0.67 7.00
CA ILE A 101 -10.36 -0.53 6.41
C ILE A 101 -10.96 -1.92 6.28
N ARG A 102 -12.21 -2.09 6.72
CA ARG A 102 -12.89 -3.38 6.63
C ARG A 102 -13.16 -3.74 5.16
N PRO A 103 -12.94 -5.02 4.78
CA PRO A 103 -13.22 -5.47 3.42
C PRO A 103 -14.73 -5.53 3.11
N TRP A 104 -15.02 -5.81 1.85
CA TRP A 104 -16.37 -6.04 1.33
C TRP A 104 -17.33 -4.84 1.40
N HIS A 105 -16.82 -3.64 1.65
CA HIS A 105 -17.55 -2.41 1.35
C HIS A 105 -17.62 -2.17 -0.16
N SER A 106 -18.45 -1.24 -0.60
CA SER A 106 -18.39 -0.76 -1.98
C SER A 106 -17.05 -0.04 -2.22
N LEU A 107 -16.55 -0.08 -3.45
CA LEU A 107 -15.32 0.66 -3.82
C LEU A 107 -15.44 2.14 -3.44
N ARG A 108 -16.61 2.76 -3.73
CA ARG A 108 -16.95 4.14 -3.35
C ARG A 108 -16.76 4.40 -1.85
N SER A 109 -17.33 3.55 -0.99
CA SER A 109 -17.22 3.71 0.46
C SER A 109 -15.80 3.48 0.97
N SER A 110 -15.04 2.60 0.31
CA SER A 110 -13.64 2.33 0.70
C SER A 110 -12.73 3.50 0.35
N VAL A 111 -12.90 4.13 -0.82
CA VAL A 111 -12.19 5.37 -1.21
C VAL A 111 -12.42 6.47 -0.16
N ALA A 112 -13.68 6.77 0.17
CA ALA A 112 -14.00 7.78 1.19
C ALA A 112 -13.33 7.48 2.55
N ARG A 113 -13.33 6.21 3.00
CA ARG A 113 -12.69 5.80 4.26
C ARG A 113 -11.18 5.94 4.27
N ILE A 114 -10.54 5.82 3.12
CA ILE A 114 -9.11 6.12 2.95
C ILE A 114 -8.90 7.62 3.11
N HIS A 115 -9.71 8.44 2.42
CA HIS A 115 -9.63 9.90 2.48
C HIS A 115 -9.94 10.46 3.87
N GLU A 116 -10.89 9.88 4.62
CA GLU A 116 -11.17 10.22 6.03
C GLU A 116 -9.93 10.13 6.94
N GLN A 117 -8.96 9.31 6.58
CA GLN A 117 -7.69 9.15 7.29
C GLN A 117 -6.59 10.07 6.73
N GLY A 118 -6.86 10.81 5.66
CA GLY A 118 -5.88 11.55 4.88
C GLY A 118 -5.00 10.63 4.03
N GLY A 119 -5.45 9.41 3.72
CA GLY A 119 -4.76 8.46 2.84
C GLY A 119 -4.92 8.78 1.36
N LEU A 120 -4.27 7.99 0.51
CA LEU A 120 -4.44 7.98 -0.94
C LEU A 120 -5.05 6.66 -1.36
N ALA A 121 -6.02 6.71 -2.29
CA ALA A 121 -6.76 5.56 -2.80
C ALA A 121 -6.31 5.22 -4.22
N ILE A 122 -5.64 4.08 -4.40
CA ILE A 122 -5.11 3.63 -5.69
C ILE A 122 -5.86 2.35 -6.13
N ILE A 123 -6.46 2.35 -7.31
CA ILE A 123 -7.10 1.15 -7.86
C ILE A 123 -6.01 0.16 -8.26
N ALA A 124 -6.00 -1.02 -7.64
CA ALA A 124 -5.02 -2.06 -7.92
C ALA A 124 -5.34 -2.82 -9.23
N HIS A 125 -4.31 -3.18 -10.01
CA HIS A 125 -4.35 -4.01 -11.23
C HIS A 125 -5.68 -3.92 -12.03
N PRO A 126 -6.11 -2.71 -12.46
CA PRO A 126 -7.43 -2.46 -13.04
C PRO A 126 -7.60 -3.07 -14.44
N LEU A 127 -8.85 -3.06 -14.91
CA LEU A 127 -9.28 -3.37 -16.28
C LEU A 127 -9.16 -4.83 -16.70
N VAL A 128 -8.51 -5.66 -15.91
CA VAL A 128 -8.36 -7.09 -16.20
C VAL A 128 -9.70 -7.80 -15.91
N PRO A 129 -10.18 -8.73 -16.78
CA PRO A 129 -11.45 -9.40 -16.58
C PRO A 129 -11.35 -10.55 -15.57
N TYR A 130 -10.75 -10.28 -14.41
CA TYR A 130 -10.64 -11.20 -13.29
C TYR A 130 -11.51 -10.73 -12.12
N PRO A 131 -11.96 -11.64 -11.27
CA PRO A 131 -12.55 -11.28 -9.99
C PRO A 131 -11.62 -10.33 -9.24
N LEU A 132 -12.21 -9.37 -8.53
CA LEU A 132 -11.49 -8.38 -7.71
C LEU A 132 -10.60 -7.39 -8.49
N CYS A 133 -10.75 -7.30 -9.82
CA CYS A 133 -10.19 -6.25 -10.64
C CYS A 133 -11.27 -5.24 -11.04
N ALA A 134 -11.03 -3.96 -10.77
CA ALA A 134 -12.00 -2.91 -11.09
C ALA A 134 -12.15 -2.72 -12.61
N SER A 135 -13.40 -2.74 -13.10
CA SER A 135 -13.67 -2.51 -14.51
C SER A 135 -13.64 -1.00 -14.86
N ALA A 136 -13.38 -0.68 -16.14
CA ALA A 136 -13.47 0.69 -16.63
C ALA A 136 -14.82 1.36 -16.31
N ARG A 137 -15.94 0.60 -16.41
CA ARG A 137 -17.27 1.09 -16.04
C ARG A 137 -17.37 1.45 -14.57
N THR A 138 -16.79 0.63 -13.69
CA THR A 138 -16.80 0.88 -12.25
C THR A 138 -16.01 2.14 -11.91
N ILE A 139 -14.83 2.30 -12.52
CA ILE A 139 -13.97 3.47 -12.28
C ILE A 139 -14.62 4.74 -12.79
N ARG A 140 -15.14 4.75 -14.02
CA ARG A 140 -15.85 5.94 -14.57
C ARG A 140 -17.02 6.36 -13.68
N ARG A 141 -17.81 5.40 -13.15
CA ARG A 141 -18.89 5.73 -12.22
C ARG A 141 -18.43 6.40 -10.94
N LEU A 142 -17.24 6.08 -10.44
CA LEU A 142 -16.66 6.80 -9.31
C LEU A 142 -16.26 8.22 -9.69
N MET A 143 -15.66 8.38 -10.88
CA MET A 143 -15.27 9.71 -11.37
C MET A 143 -16.49 10.60 -11.74
N ASP A 144 -17.65 9.98 -12.00
CA ASP A 144 -18.92 10.70 -12.25
C ASP A 144 -19.61 11.16 -10.94
N GLU A 145 -19.12 10.74 -9.76
CA GLU A 145 -19.66 11.19 -8.47
C GLU A 145 -19.43 12.70 -8.30
N PRO A 146 -20.45 13.47 -7.84
CA PRO A 146 -20.29 14.90 -7.67
C PRO A 146 -19.28 15.32 -6.61
N ASP A 147 -19.07 14.48 -5.58
CA ASP A 147 -18.17 14.75 -4.46
C ASP A 147 -16.82 14.06 -4.70
N PRO A 148 -15.72 14.84 -4.83
CA PRO A 148 -14.37 14.31 -5.05
C PRO A 148 -13.88 13.35 -3.95
N VAL A 149 -14.48 13.33 -2.76
CA VAL A 149 -14.13 12.39 -1.68
C VAL A 149 -14.26 10.92 -2.13
N PHE A 150 -15.04 10.66 -3.18
CA PHE A 150 -15.24 9.31 -3.75
C PHE A 150 -14.35 9.01 -4.94
N HIS A 151 -13.58 9.99 -5.44
CA HIS A 151 -12.68 9.79 -6.57
C HIS A 151 -11.40 9.11 -6.10
N PRO A 152 -10.95 8.00 -6.70
CA PRO A 152 -9.62 7.47 -6.43
C PRO A 152 -8.54 8.47 -6.89
N ASP A 153 -7.42 8.52 -6.16
CA ASP A 153 -6.30 9.41 -6.48
C ASP A 153 -5.49 8.92 -7.68
N GLY A 154 -5.54 7.62 -7.93
CA GLY A 154 -4.83 7.01 -9.04
C GLY A 154 -5.24 5.56 -9.29
N LEU A 155 -4.58 4.96 -10.26
CA LEU A 155 -4.67 3.53 -10.56
C LEU A 155 -3.29 2.97 -10.92
N GLU A 156 -3.11 1.67 -10.78
CA GLU A 156 -1.92 1.00 -11.30
C GLU A 156 -1.94 0.98 -12.82
N GLY A 157 -1.18 1.90 -13.41
CA GLY A 157 -0.88 1.91 -14.84
C GLY A 157 0.02 0.75 -15.25
N PHE A 158 0.85 0.28 -14.31
CA PHE A 158 1.70 -0.89 -14.50
C PHE A 158 1.74 -1.75 -13.23
N ASN A 159 1.42 -3.04 -13.39
CA ASN A 159 1.56 -4.07 -12.36
C ASN A 159 2.15 -5.33 -13.02
N PRO A 160 3.30 -5.86 -12.55
CA PRO A 160 4.01 -6.99 -13.17
C PRO A 160 3.18 -8.26 -13.33
N THR A 161 2.20 -8.50 -12.41
CA THR A 161 1.35 -9.69 -12.42
C THR A 161 0.39 -9.70 -13.61
N THR A 162 -0.05 -8.52 -14.05
CA THR A 162 -1.04 -8.35 -15.13
C THR A 162 -0.49 -7.71 -16.40
N ALA A 163 0.73 -7.17 -16.39
CA ALA A 163 1.31 -6.37 -17.47
C ALA A 163 1.37 -7.06 -18.84
N ARG A 164 1.40 -8.41 -18.88
CA ARG A 164 1.35 -9.17 -20.13
C ARG A 164 -0.04 -9.25 -20.76
N MET A 165 -1.08 -8.89 -20.01
CA MET A 165 -2.45 -8.95 -20.48
C MET A 165 -2.79 -7.72 -21.32
N ARG A 166 -3.49 -7.92 -22.44
CA ARG A 166 -3.86 -6.84 -23.36
C ARG A 166 -4.70 -5.74 -22.68
N TRP A 167 -5.48 -6.08 -21.68
CA TRP A 167 -6.34 -5.15 -20.94
C TRP A 167 -5.53 -4.23 -20.04
N SER A 168 -4.57 -4.80 -19.30
CA SER A 168 -3.68 -4.06 -18.40
C SER A 168 -2.87 -2.99 -19.15
N ARG A 169 -2.44 -3.28 -20.37
CA ARG A 169 -1.70 -2.31 -21.20
C ARG A 169 -2.46 -1.03 -21.54
N ARG A 170 -3.78 -1.01 -21.32
CA ARG A 170 -4.63 0.16 -21.53
C ARG A 170 -4.74 1.03 -20.29
N ALA A 171 -4.28 0.55 -19.13
CA ALA A 171 -4.45 1.25 -17.87
C ALA A 171 -3.82 2.67 -17.84
N PRO A 172 -2.61 2.92 -18.38
CA PRO A 172 -2.07 4.27 -18.41
C PRO A 172 -2.92 5.26 -19.21
N ALA A 173 -3.30 4.89 -20.45
CA ALA A 173 -4.15 5.75 -21.28
C ALA A 173 -5.55 5.94 -20.67
N PHE A 174 -6.05 4.94 -19.97
CA PHE A 174 -7.31 5.04 -19.24
C PHE A 174 -7.22 5.97 -18.03
N ALA A 175 -6.10 5.96 -17.30
CA ALA A 175 -5.87 6.91 -16.21
C ALA A 175 -5.88 8.36 -16.70
N GLU A 176 -5.23 8.62 -17.86
CA GLU A 176 -5.25 9.91 -18.51
C GLU A 176 -6.67 10.31 -18.94
N GLU A 177 -7.42 9.38 -19.57
CA GLU A 177 -8.81 9.59 -19.99
C GLU A 177 -9.72 10.03 -18.84
N VAL A 178 -9.59 9.37 -17.67
CA VAL A 178 -10.45 9.67 -16.51
C VAL A 178 -9.87 10.73 -15.58
N GLY A 179 -8.67 11.24 -15.86
CA GLY A 179 -8.06 12.37 -15.15
C GLY A 179 -7.46 12.05 -13.79
N ILE A 180 -6.96 10.82 -13.56
CA ILE A 180 -6.26 10.41 -12.34
C ILE A 180 -4.82 9.99 -12.61
N ALA A 181 -4.00 9.86 -11.55
CA ALA A 181 -2.61 9.45 -11.71
C ALA A 181 -2.47 7.99 -12.16
N ALA A 182 -1.48 7.72 -13.03
CA ALA A 182 -1.00 6.37 -13.28
C ALA A 182 0.24 6.12 -12.41
N VAL A 183 0.21 5.07 -11.59
CA VAL A 183 1.30 4.65 -10.70
C VAL A 183 1.68 3.20 -10.99
N ALA A 184 2.71 2.69 -10.32
CA ALA A 184 3.08 1.28 -10.38
C ALA A 184 3.43 0.74 -8.99
N GLY A 185 3.23 -0.54 -8.80
CA GLY A 185 3.69 -1.32 -7.67
C GLY A 185 4.08 -2.72 -8.14
N SER A 186 4.98 -3.36 -7.43
CA SER A 186 5.47 -4.68 -7.83
C SER A 186 4.45 -5.79 -7.63
N ASP A 187 3.50 -5.58 -6.71
CA ASP A 187 2.60 -6.64 -6.24
C ASP A 187 3.42 -7.87 -5.77
N ALA A 188 4.51 -7.55 -5.06
CA ALA A 188 5.51 -8.54 -4.66
C ALA A 188 4.97 -9.40 -3.52
N HIS A 189 4.96 -10.71 -3.73
CA HIS A 189 4.62 -11.72 -2.74
C HIS A 189 5.87 -12.45 -2.18
N ALA A 190 7.06 -12.01 -2.58
CA ALA A 190 8.34 -12.52 -2.11
C ALA A 190 9.40 -11.42 -2.18
N ALA A 191 10.37 -11.43 -1.26
CA ALA A 191 11.40 -10.41 -1.16
C ALA A 191 12.15 -10.15 -2.47
N HIS A 192 12.45 -11.19 -3.26
CA HIS A 192 13.16 -11.07 -4.55
C HIS A 192 12.33 -10.42 -5.66
N HIS A 193 11.06 -10.15 -5.44
CA HIS A 193 10.17 -9.42 -6.35
C HIS A 193 10.02 -7.94 -5.99
N VAL A 194 10.44 -7.51 -4.80
CA VAL A 194 10.39 -6.11 -4.36
C VAL A 194 11.16 -5.23 -5.33
N GLY A 195 10.58 -4.10 -5.72
CA GLY A 195 11.16 -3.18 -6.68
C GLY A 195 11.04 -3.63 -8.14
N ARG A 196 10.31 -4.73 -8.45
CA ARG A 196 10.07 -5.19 -9.82
C ARG A 196 9.28 -4.19 -10.65
N ALA A 197 8.46 -3.40 -10.01
CA ALA A 197 7.85 -2.20 -10.54
C ALA A 197 7.83 -1.12 -9.47
N VAL A 198 8.10 0.11 -9.85
CA VAL A 198 8.17 1.24 -8.96
C VAL A 198 7.52 2.47 -9.59
N THR A 199 6.85 3.24 -8.77
CA THR A 199 6.42 4.59 -9.12
C THR A 199 7.62 5.53 -8.99
N THR A 200 7.77 6.43 -9.95
CA THR A 200 8.81 7.46 -9.95
C THR A 200 8.19 8.85 -9.98
N PHE A 201 8.83 9.80 -9.34
CA PHE A 201 8.51 11.22 -9.46
C PHE A 201 9.73 12.09 -9.11
N ARG A 202 9.74 13.33 -9.55
CA ARG A 202 10.78 14.28 -9.16
C ARG A 202 10.42 14.99 -7.86
N GLY A 203 11.34 14.98 -6.91
CA GLY A 203 11.10 15.57 -5.60
C GLY A 203 12.35 15.55 -4.72
N GLU A 204 12.24 16.10 -3.54
CA GLU A 204 13.29 16.13 -2.50
C GLU A 204 13.07 15.02 -1.48
N ALA A 205 11.81 14.66 -1.21
CA ALA A 205 11.43 13.68 -0.20
C ALA A 205 10.18 12.89 -0.61
N VAL A 206 9.98 11.73 0.02
CA VAL A 206 8.82 10.84 -0.19
C VAL A 206 7.49 11.54 0.11
N ALA A 207 7.47 12.49 1.04
CA ALA A 207 6.30 13.33 1.33
C ALA A 207 5.75 14.05 0.07
N GLY A 208 6.58 14.31 -0.95
CA GLY A 208 6.20 14.88 -2.24
C GLY A 208 5.30 13.98 -3.10
N LEU A 209 5.22 12.68 -2.81
CA LEU A 209 4.42 11.71 -3.57
C LEU A 209 2.95 12.13 -3.67
N ARG A 210 2.37 12.63 -2.59
CA ARG A 210 0.98 13.11 -2.59
C ARG A 210 0.74 14.21 -3.62
N GLY A 211 1.65 15.19 -3.65
CA GLY A 211 1.61 16.28 -4.63
C GLY A 211 1.84 15.78 -6.06
N ALA A 212 2.77 14.85 -6.27
CA ALA A 212 3.02 14.26 -7.57
C ALA A 212 1.79 13.50 -8.11
N ILE A 213 1.13 12.69 -7.28
CA ILE A 213 -0.11 11.99 -7.62
C ILE A 213 -1.22 13.00 -7.93
N ALA A 214 -1.43 14.02 -7.09
CA ALA A 214 -2.46 15.02 -7.31
C ALA A 214 -2.26 15.82 -8.62
N ARG A 215 -1.01 16.09 -8.99
CA ARG A 215 -0.67 16.74 -10.27
C ARG A 215 -0.57 15.77 -11.45
N ARG A 216 -0.67 14.46 -11.20
CA ARG A 216 -0.46 13.41 -12.22
C ARG A 216 0.96 13.45 -12.81
N ASP A 217 1.92 13.88 -12.01
CA ASP A 217 3.35 14.01 -12.37
C ASP A 217 4.13 12.80 -11.84
N THR A 218 3.63 11.62 -12.17
CA THR A 218 4.22 10.33 -11.81
C THR A 218 4.59 9.55 -13.06
N GLY A 219 5.76 8.90 -13.00
CA GLY A 219 6.18 7.90 -13.97
C GLY A 219 6.31 6.54 -13.30
N TRP A 220 6.80 5.56 -14.04
CA TRP A 220 7.13 4.26 -13.47
C TRP A 220 8.26 3.58 -14.24
N GLU A 221 8.92 2.65 -13.53
CA GLU A 221 9.85 1.68 -14.07
C GLU A 221 9.34 0.29 -13.72
N GLY A 222 9.55 -0.70 -14.58
CA GLY A 222 9.17 -2.06 -14.22
C GLY A 222 9.24 -3.05 -15.37
N GLU A 223 9.29 -4.33 -14.99
CA GLU A 223 9.28 -5.46 -15.91
C GLU A 223 8.18 -6.46 -15.54
N PRO A 224 7.47 -7.02 -16.54
CA PRO A 224 6.46 -8.05 -16.28
C PRO A 224 7.09 -9.29 -15.65
N TYR A 225 6.37 -9.96 -14.76
CA TYR A 225 6.76 -11.29 -14.31
C TYR A 225 6.80 -12.28 -15.47
N THR A 226 7.78 -13.16 -15.46
CA THR A 226 7.80 -14.32 -16.37
C THR A 226 6.65 -15.26 -16.02
N TRP A 227 6.23 -16.09 -16.98
CA TRP A 227 5.19 -17.09 -16.73
C TRP A 227 5.57 -18.08 -15.61
N ARG A 228 6.88 -18.39 -15.47
CA ARG A 228 7.39 -19.28 -14.40
C ARG A 228 7.26 -18.64 -13.02
N GLU A 229 7.55 -17.34 -12.90
CA GLU A 229 7.35 -16.58 -11.67
C GLU A 229 5.87 -16.53 -11.32
N GLN A 230 4.98 -16.23 -12.28
CA GLN A 230 3.53 -16.21 -12.06
C GLN A 230 2.98 -17.56 -11.59
N VAL A 231 3.40 -18.67 -12.22
CA VAL A 231 2.98 -20.01 -11.80
C VAL A 231 3.46 -20.33 -10.38
N ARG A 232 4.69 -19.94 -10.02
CA ARG A 232 5.20 -20.13 -8.65
C ARG A 232 4.41 -19.29 -7.63
N MET A 233 4.17 -18.00 -7.92
CA MET A 233 3.39 -17.12 -7.05
C MET A 233 1.98 -17.69 -6.85
N PHE A 234 1.28 -18.00 -7.92
CA PHE A 234 -0.06 -18.61 -7.86
C PHE A 234 -0.06 -19.92 -7.07
N GLY A 235 0.93 -20.80 -7.29
CA GLY A 235 1.08 -22.03 -6.54
C GLY A 235 1.28 -21.80 -5.03
N HIS A 236 2.04 -20.78 -4.65
CA HIS A 236 2.23 -20.40 -3.25
C HIS A 236 0.94 -19.85 -2.63
N GLN A 237 0.25 -18.94 -3.31
CA GLN A 237 -1.03 -18.38 -2.86
C GLN A 237 -2.07 -19.48 -2.65
N GLN A 238 -2.21 -20.42 -3.60
CA GLN A 238 -3.15 -21.53 -3.46
C GLN A 238 -2.82 -22.44 -2.28
N ARG A 239 -1.54 -22.72 -2.03
CA ARG A 239 -1.12 -23.50 -0.85
C ARG A 239 -1.43 -22.80 0.48
N LYS A 240 -1.20 -21.48 0.54
CA LYS A 240 -1.54 -20.67 1.72
C LYS A 240 -3.05 -20.67 1.94
N ASN A 241 -3.84 -20.42 0.91
CA ASN A 241 -5.31 -20.43 0.99
C ASN A 241 -5.83 -21.81 1.43
N ALA A 242 -5.26 -22.90 0.89
CA ALA A 242 -5.65 -24.26 1.28
C ALA A 242 -5.24 -24.59 2.72
N ALA A 243 -4.06 -24.15 3.16
CA ALA A 243 -3.63 -24.30 4.54
C ALA A 243 -4.54 -23.52 5.48
N ALA A 244 -4.91 -22.33 5.07
CA ALA A 244 -5.82 -21.44 5.74
C ALA A 244 -7.20 -22.09 5.96
N ILE A 245 -7.83 -22.58 4.93
CA ILE A 245 -9.11 -23.27 5.00
C ILE A 245 -9.02 -24.52 5.90
N ARG A 246 -7.91 -25.26 5.81
CA ARG A 246 -7.68 -26.44 6.64
C ARG A 246 -7.60 -26.11 8.12
N ASP A 247 -6.87 -25.03 8.48
CA ASP A 247 -6.71 -24.59 9.85
C ASP A 247 -8.04 -24.07 10.43
N GLU A 248 -8.86 -23.40 9.61
CA GLU A 248 -10.19 -22.94 9.98
C GLU A 248 -11.17 -24.10 10.20
N VAL A 249 -11.21 -25.06 9.28
CA VAL A 249 -12.05 -26.28 9.37
C VAL A 249 -11.57 -27.20 10.48
N GLY A 250 -10.25 -27.25 10.73
CA GLY A 250 -9.63 -28.05 11.82
C GLY A 250 -9.72 -27.42 13.21
N GLY A 251 -10.31 -26.22 13.36
CA GLY A 251 -10.47 -25.53 14.65
C GLY A 251 -9.13 -25.09 15.29
N LYS A 252 -8.04 -25.06 14.52
CA LYS A 252 -6.72 -24.62 15.00
C LYS A 252 -6.57 -23.12 14.79
N VAL A 253 -6.86 -22.35 15.83
CA VAL A 253 -6.45 -20.94 15.88
C VAL A 253 -4.94 -20.86 15.96
N ARG A 254 -4.30 -20.24 14.97
CA ARG A 254 -2.86 -19.94 15.04
C ARG A 254 -2.64 -18.90 16.14
N ARG A 255 -1.90 -19.27 17.16
CA ARG A 255 -1.39 -18.35 18.18
C ARG A 255 0.07 -18.05 17.86
N ASP A 256 0.49 -16.79 18.01
CA ASP A 256 1.90 -16.45 18.00
C ASP A 256 2.59 -17.10 19.22
N GLY A 257 3.92 -17.09 19.24
CA GLY A 257 4.71 -17.60 20.38
C GLY A 257 4.43 -16.89 21.71
N THR A 258 3.66 -15.81 21.73
CA THR A 258 3.22 -15.05 22.90
C THR A 258 1.78 -15.41 23.32
N GLY A 259 1.11 -16.30 22.59
CA GLY A 259 -0.27 -16.72 22.85
C GLY A 259 -1.33 -15.76 22.36
N ARG A 260 -0.97 -14.71 21.59
CA ARG A 260 -1.93 -13.79 20.96
C ARG A 260 -2.57 -14.42 19.73
N ASP A 261 -3.88 -14.21 19.60
CA ASP A 261 -4.64 -14.61 18.43
C ASP A 261 -4.27 -13.68 17.25
N LEU A 262 -3.52 -14.20 16.28
CA LEU A 262 -3.12 -13.46 15.07
C LEU A 262 -4.26 -13.33 14.05
N GLY A 263 -5.51 -13.44 14.46
CA GLY A 263 -6.71 -13.23 13.64
C GLY A 263 -6.51 -13.52 12.15
N TYR A 264 -7.29 -14.43 11.64
CA TYR A 264 -7.21 -14.94 10.27
C TYR A 264 -7.61 -13.87 9.22
N PRO A 265 -6.99 -13.80 8.03
CA PRO A 265 -7.51 -13.01 6.94
C PRO A 265 -8.82 -13.65 6.43
N GLY A 266 -9.95 -13.08 6.83
CA GLY A 266 -11.31 -13.58 6.54
C GLY A 266 -12.13 -13.97 7.77
N GLY A 267 -11.53 -14.21 8.93
CA GLY A 267 -12.21 -14.48 10.17
C GLY A 267 -12.90 -13.25 10.74
N ARG A 268 -14.18 -13.38 11.16
CA ARG A 268 -14.87 -12.32 11.90
C ARG A 268 -14.10 -12.06 13.20
N ALA A 269 -13.41 -10.93 13.29
CA ALA A 269 -12.79 -10.49 14.54
C ALA A 269 -13.88 -10.44 15.62
N ARG A 270 -13.78 -11.27 16.65
CA ARG A 270 -14.58 -11.09 17.86
C ARG A 270 -14.21 -9.73 18.46
N PRO A 271 -15.18 -8.89 18.83
CA PRO A 271 -14.87 -7.64 19.51
C PRO A 271 -14.12 -7.97 20.80
N ALA A 272 -12.96 -7.34 21.01
CA ALA A 272 -12.26 -7.40 22.26
C ALA A 272 -13.24 -7.00 23.38
N ARG A 273 -13.42 -7.86 24.39
CA ARG A 273 -14.15 -7.49 25.60
C ARG A 273 -13.35 -6.37 26.26
N PHE A 274 -13.95 -5.20 26.31
CA PHE A 274 -13.43 -4.09 27.11
C PHE A 274 -13.53 -4.52 28.59
N ASP A 275 -12.40 -4.77 29.22
CA ASP A 275 -12.34 -5.03 30.65
C ASP A 275 -12.55 -3.69 31.38
N ARG A 276 -13.68 -3.54 32.06
CA ARG A 276 -14.09 -2.36 32.79
C ARG A 276 -13.42 -2.22 34.18
N THR A 277 -12.44 -3.04 34.51
CA THR A 277 -11.88 -3.10 35.86
C THR A 277 -10.62 -2.24 36.09
N ALA A 278 -10.18 -1.43 35.10
CA ALA A 278 -9.00 -0.58 35.23
C ALA A 278 -9.30 0.93 35.25
N ALA A 279 -10.45 1.35 35.79
CA ALA A 279 -10.71 2.76 36.11
C ALA A 279 -10.98 2.89 37.60
N GLY A 280 -9.90 2.87 38.39
CA GLY A 280 -9.93 3.30 39.78
C GLY A 280 -10.17 4.80 39.88
N LEU A 281 -11.40 5.19 40.15
CA LEU A 281 -11.70 6.54 40.60
C LEU A 281 -11.48 6.62 42.09
N GLY A 282 -10.43 7.35 42.49
CA GLY A 282 -10.23 7.79 43.87
C GLY A 282 -11.35 8.68 44.29
N GLU A 283 -12.03 8.30 45.35
CA GLU A 283 -12.92 9.19 46.15
C GLU A 283 -12.04 10.20 46.88
N GLY A 284 -12.23 11.49 46.59
CA GLY A 284 -11.66 12.59 47.33
C GLY A 284 -12.72 13.15 48.26
N GLU A 285 -12.33 13.22 49.53
CA GLU A 285 -13.04 13.69 50.71
C GLU A 285 -13.76 15.05 50.57
N ARG A 286 -14.91 15.09 51.20
CA ARG A 286 -15.58 16.36 51.58
C ARG A 286 -15.01 16.86 52.90
N ALA A 287 -14.71 18.12 52.95
CA ALA A 287 -14.87 19.01 54.09
C ALA A 287 -15.28 20.38 53.57
#